data_c8235eb76a40715951bde2f36c9c939d
#
_entry.id   c8235eb76a40715951bde2f36c9c939d
#
_cell.length_a   1.000
_cell.length_b   1.000
_cell.length_c   1.000
_cell.angle_alpha   90.00
_cell.angle_beta   90.00
_cell.angle_gamma   90.00
#
_symmetry.space_group_name_H-M   'P 1'
#
loop_
_entity.id
_entity.type
_entity.pdbx_description
1 polymer ?
#
loop_
_entity_poly.entity_id
_entity_poly.type
_entity_poly.pdbx_seq_one_letter_code
_entity_poly.pdbx_strand_id
1 'polypeptide(L)'
;PSKYNPYRNIELAKFRRDLVLNNLLENKFIDQKSFEDYKKQPINLKKTKRIFLEDAQYYIEDVRKNIIEKLTYEKVYNQGYNINTPINLELQKIATESLRSGLISYDHRKGWRGPISNINYSKDWPNKIKKKHRLEKSISWQIAIVKEIKQFSAFIETEEKIKGTIRYQDISWTKKEFKDLLKVGDLIYVKKLDKQFYSLKQLPKINGGIVVIDPYTGRVLALSGGFSFKNSEFNRATQALRQPGSAFKPFIYALALEN
;
A
#
# COMPACT_ATOMS: atom_id res chain seq x y z
N PRO A 1 13.33 -16.26 23.00
CA PRO A 1 12.04 -15.55 22.93
C PRO A 1 11.05 -16.20 21.98
N SER A 2 11.44 -16.63 20.77
CA SER A 2 10.51 -17.18 19.76
C SER A 2 9.88 -18.53 20.16
N LYS A 3 10.57 -19.36 20.94
CA LYS A 3 10.09 -20.67 21.42
C LYS A 3 8.86 -20.55 22.31
N TYR A 4 8.80 -19.50 23.15
CA TYR A 4 7.72 -19.25 24.11
C TYR A 4 6.72 -18.18 23.62
N ASN A 5 6.69 -17.93 22.32
CA ASN A 5 5.75 -16.97 21.76
C ASN A 5 4.31 -17.51 21.85
N PRO A 6 3.42 -16.87 22.62
CA PRO A 6 2.07 -17.38 22.86
C PRO A 6 1.17 -17.40 21.62
N TYR A 7 1.51 -16.62 20.56
CA TYR A 7 0.81 -16.69 19.28
C TYR A 7 1.15 -17.96 18.48
N ARG A 8 2.27 -18.63 18.79
CA ARG A 8 2.70 -19.87 18.13
C ARG A 8 2.42 -21.11 18.96
N ASN A 9 2.64 -21.01 20.26
CA ASN A 9 2.44 -22.14 21.18
C ASN A 9 2.02 -21.63 22.55
N ILE A 10 0.72 -21.68 22.81
CA ILE A 10 0.13 -21.20 24.06
C ILE A 10 0.54 -22.05 25.27
N GLU A 11 0.73 -23.37 25.09
CA GLU A 11 1.08 -24.28 26.20
C GLU A 11 2.52 -24.06 26.67
N LEU A 12 3.45 -23.88 25.73
CA LEU A 12 4.83 -23.51 26.11
C LEU A 12 4.90 -22.13 26.78
N ALA A 13 4.05 -21.20 26.36
CA ALA A 13 3.97 -19.88 26.99
C ALA A 13 3.43 -19.94 28.40
N LYS A 14 2.38 -20.76 28.65
CA LYS A 14 1.85 -21.04 30.00
C LYS A 14 2.93 -21.71 30.89
N PHE A 15 3.57 -22.74 30.36
CA PHE A 15 4.65 -23.41 31.08
C PHE A 15 5.74 -22.41 31.50
N ARG A 16 6.17 -21.52 30.60
CA ARG A 16 7.18 -20.51 30.94
C ARG A 16 6.68 -19.50 31.96
N ARG A 17 5.42 -19.07 31.88
CA ARG A 17 4.79 -18.18 32.86
C ARG A 17 4.80 -18.87 34.25
N ASP A 18 4.34 -20.10 34.32
CA ASP A 18 4.21 -20.83 35.57
C ASP A 18 5.57 -21.08 36.25
N LEU A 19 6.62 -21.33 35.46
CA LEU A 19 8.00 -21.39 35.94
C LEU A 19 8.46 -20.06 36.56
N VAL A 20 8.12 -18.92 35.92
CA VAL A 20 8.44 -17.60 36.45
C VAL A 20 7.66 -17.32 37.74
N LEU A 21 6.37 -17.68 37.79
CA LEU A 21 5.55 -17.54 39.00
C LEU A 21 6.12 -18.38 40.17
N ASN A 22 6.58 -19.61 39.93
CA ASN A 22 7.26 -20.43 40.94
C ASN A 22 8.51 -19.73 41.48
N ASN A 23 9.37 -19.22 40.61
CA ASN A 23 10.57 -18.50 41.02
C ASN A 23 10.24 -17.23 41.84
N LEU A 24 9.15 -16.53 41.51
CA LEU A 24 8.69 -15.38 42.29
C LEU A 24 8.20 -15.79 43.69
N LEU A 25 7.50 -16.92 43.78
CA LEU A 25 7.06 -17.48 45.06
C LEU A 25 8.25 -17.93 45.92
N GLU A 26 9.18 -18.72 45.37
CA GLU A 26 10.39 -19.21 46.07
C GLU A 26 11.23 -18.06 46.61
N ASN A 27 11.36 -16.98 45.85
CA ASN A 27 12.09 -15.78 46.26
C ASN A 27 11.25 -14.81 47.12
N LYS A 28 10.03 -15.19 47.52
CA LYS A 28 9.12 -14.38 48.37
C LYS A 28 8.71 -13.01 47.78
N PHE A 29 8.72 -12.87 46.45
CA PHE A 29 8.21 -11.68 45.76
C PHE A 29 6.68 -11.70 45.69
N ILE A 30 6.06 -12.88 45.72
CA ILE A 30 4.60 -13.07 45.82
C ILE A 30 4.28 -14.10 46.89
N ASP A 31 3.07 -14.04 47.45
CA ASP A 31 2.55 -15.03 48.37
C ASP A 31 1.88 -16.20 47.65
N GLN A 32 1.57 -17.30 48.41
CA GLN A 32 0.95 -18.50 47.88
C GLN A 32 -0.42 -18.21 47.23
N LYS A 33 -1.21 -17.32 47.80
CA LYS A 33 -2.53 -16.97 47.29
C LYS A 33 -2.43 -16.26 45.93
N SER A 34 -1.56 -15.26 45.81
CA SER A 34 -1.28 -14.57 44.55
C SER A 34 -0.74 -15.51 43.48
N PHE A 35 0.14 -16.45 43.84
CA PHE A 35 0.64 -17.47 42.93
C PHE A 35 -0.49 -18.29 42.30
N GLU A 36 -1.41 -18.82 43.14
CA GLU A 36 -2.54 -19.62 42.67
C GLU A 36 -3.49 -18.83 41.81
N ASP A 37 -3.78 -17.57 42.17
CA ASP A 37 -4.64 -16.69 41.41
C ASP A 37 -4.05 -16.32 40.03
N TYR A 38 -2.78 -15.98 39.98
CA TYR A 38 -2.11 -15.66 38.70
C TYR A 38 -1.95 -16.89 37.81
N LYS A 39 -1.72 -18.07 38.37
CA LYS A 39 -1.61 -19.31 37.63
C LYS A 39 -2.93 -19.70 36.93
N LYS A 40 -4.08 -19.41 37.58
CA LYS A 40 -5.43 -19.66 37.03
C LYS A 40 -5.81 -18.69 35.89
N GLN A 41 -5.19 -17.49 35.85
CA GLN A 41 -5.53 -16.50 34.85
C GLN A 41 -5.16 -16.97 33.46
N PRO A 42 -6.05 -16.74 32.44
CA PRO A 42 -5.73 -17.01 31.03
C PRO A 42 -4.69 -16.03 30.51
N ILE A 43 -3.88 -16.46 29.54
CA ILE A 43 -3.00 -15.56 28.81
C ILE A 43 -3.84 -14.81 27.76
N ASN A 44 -4.19 -13.57 28.04
CA ASN A 44 -4.95 -12.71 27.14
C ASN A 44 -4.02 -12.02 26.14
N LEU A 45 -4.10 -12.44 24.88
CA LEU A 45 -3.27 -11.90 23.81
C LEU A 45 -3.97 -10.70 23.16
N LYS A 46 -3.40 -9.52 23.32
CA LYS A 46 -3.81 -8.33 22.55
C LYS A 46 -2.99 -8.27 21.26
N LYS A 47 -3.60 -8.57 20.12
CA LYS A 47 -2.98 -8.26 18.82
C LYS A 47 -3.04 -6.75 18.61
N THR A 48 -1.95 -6.07 18.84
CA THR A 48 -1.80 -4.68 18.41
C THR A 48 -1.69 -4.69 16.90
N LYS A 49 -2.78 -4.36 16.21
CA LYS A 49 -2.73 -4.11 14.77
C LYS A 49 -2.02 -2.76 14.60
N ARG A 50 -0.81 -2.77 14.08
CA ARG A 50 -0.22 -1.54 13.55
C ARG A 50 -1.12 -1.08 12.41
N ILE A 51 -1.75 0.06 12.58
CA ILE A 51 -2.53 0.70 11.52
C ILE A 51 -1.50 1.23 10.54
N PHE A 52 -1.41 0.59 9.39
CA PHE A 52 -0.53 1.00 8.31
C PHE A 52 -1.38 1.72 7.26
N LEU A 53 -1.22 3.03 7.16
CA LEU A 53 -1.97 3.87 6.23
C LEU A 53 -1.27 3.85 4.87
N GLU A 54 -1.59 2.87 4.05
CA GLU A 54 -0.94 2.68 2.73
C GLU A 54 -1.08 3.89 1.80
N ASP A 55 -2.19 4.59 1.84
CA ASP A 55 -2.41 5.78 1.01
C ASP A 55 -1.68 7.03 1.52
N ALA A 56 -1.22 7.04 2.76
CA ALA A 56 -0.51 8.16 3.37
C ALA A 56 1.02 8.01 3.39
N GLN A 57 1.59 7.00 2.74
CA GLN A 57 3.03 6.70 2.83
C GLN A 57 3.91 7.86 2.39
N TYR A 58 3.58 8.54 1.29
CA TYR A 58 4.30 9.73 0.84
C TYR A 58 4.26 10.85 1.88
N TYR A 59 3.09 11.08 2.47
CA TYR A 59 2.91 12.09 3.52
C TYR A 59 3.73 11.75 4.77
N ILE A 60 3.62 10.52 5.26
CA ILE A 60 4.31 10.05 6.46
C ILE A 60 5.84 10.09 6.27
N GLU A 61 6.32 9.67 5.10
CA GLU A 61 7.75 9.70 4.80
C GLU A 61 8.30 11.12 4.69
N ASP A 62 7.52 12.06 4.15
CA ASP A 62 7.86 13.47 4.10
C ASP A 62 7.95 14.08 5.50
N VAL A 63 6.94 13.81 6.36
CA VAL A 63 6.96 14.19 7.78
C VAL A 63 8.17 13.58 8.49
N ARG A 64 8.47 12.30 8.29
CA ARG A 64 9.62 11.63 8.90
C ARG A 64 10.93 12.30 8.53
N LYS A 65 11.14 12.63 7.25
CA LYS A 65 12.34 13.33 6.77
C LYS A 65 12.48 14.70 7.40
N ASN A 66 11.42 15.49 7.40
CA ASN A 66 11.43 16.83 8.00
C ASN A 66 11.74 16.82 9.50
N ILE A 67 11.25 15.81 10.22
CA ILE A 67 11.53 15.68 11.67
C ILE A 67 12.96 15.25 11.93
N ILE A 68 13.50 14.32 11.13
CA ILE A 68 14.90 13.90 11.24
C ILE A 68 15.84 15.09 10.97
N GLU A 69 15.52 15.91 9.98
CA GLU A 69 16.29 17.11 9.67
C GLU A 69 16.32 18.10 10.87
N LYS A 70 15.19 18.26 11.57
CA LYS A 70 15.09 19.16 12.73
C LYS A 70 15.65 18.60 14.04
N LEU A 71 15.49 17.31 14.29
CA LEU A 71 15.77 16.68 15.59
C LEU A 71 16.94 15.70 15.57
N THR A 72 17.49 15.35 14.45
CA THR A 72 18.42 14.25 14.19
C THR A 72 17.78 12.86 14.24
N TYR A 73 18.36 11.91 13.50
CA TYR A 73 17.90 10.52 13.44
C TYR A 73 17.85 9.84 14.81
N GLU A 74 18.91 10.02 15.59
CA GLU A 74 19.09 9.37 16.89
C GLU A 74 18.01 9.80 17.90
N LYS A 75 17.69 11.09 17.97
CA LYS A 75 16.62 11.59 18.84
C LYS A 75 15.25 11.05 18.42
N VAL A 76 14.93 11.09 17.13
CA VAL A 76 13.63 10.66 16.61
C VAL A 76 13.33 9.19 16.96
N TYR A 77 14.32 8.30 16.89
CA TYR A 77 14.10 6.88 17.12
C TYR A 77 14.30 6.40 18.57
N ASN A 78 15.03 7.17 19.39
CA ASN A 78 15.36 6.75 20.76
C ASN A 78 14.52 7.44 21.84
N GLN A 79 13.87 8.58 21.55
CA GLN A 79 13.19 9.39 22.57
C GLN A 79 11.64 9.28 22.58
N GLY A 80 11.03 8.54 21.65
CA GLY A 80 9.61 8.22 21.68
C GLY A 80 8.67 9.42 21.49
N TYR A 81 8.87 10.21 20.43
CA TYR A 81 8.01 11.40 20.14
C TYR A 81 6.60 11.02 19.69
N ASN A 82 5.63 11.82 20.12
CA ASN A 82 4.30 11.88 19.55
C ASN A 82 4.24 13.01 18.51
N ILE A 83 3.94 12.66 17.26
CA ILE A 83 3.95 13.59 16.14
C ILE A 83 2.52 13.80 15.67
N ASN A 84 1.96 15.00 15.91
CA ASN A 84 0.65 15.38 15.43
C ASN A 84 0.79 16.11 14.09
N THR A 85 0.03 15.67 13.10
CA THR A 85 0.01 16.26 11.75
C THR A 85 -1.39 16.69 11.37
N PRO A 86 -1.56 17.69 10.49
CA PRO A 86 -2.88 18.13 10.03
C PRO A 86 -3.50 17.19 8.98
N ILE A 87 -2.94 16.02 8.71
CA ILE A 87 -3.47 15.10 7.72
C ILE A 87 -4.95 14.79 7.95
N ASN A 88 -5.75 14.90 6.91
CA ASN A 88 -7.12 14.41 6.88
C ASN A 88 -7.17 13.11 6.07
N LEU A 89 -7.49 11.98 6.71
CA LEU A 89 -7.42 10.66 6.10
C LEU A 89 -8.42 10.47 4.96
N GLU A 90 -9.56 11.10 5.02
CA GLU A 90 -10.56 11.06 3.95
C GLU A 90 -10.07 11.83 2.71
N LEU A 91 -9.60 13.06 2.90
CA LEU A 91 -8.99 13.83 1.82
C LEU A 91 -7.74 13.15 1.26
N GLN A 92 -6.93 12.51 2.11
CA GLN A 92 -5.76 11.75 1.67
C GLN A 92 -6.16 10.61 0.73
N LYS A 93 -7.20 9.86 1.07
CA LYS A 93 -7.73 8.79 0.22
C LYS A 93 -8.23 9.35 -1.11
N ILE A 94 -9.08 10.39 -1.06
CA ILE A 94 -9.63 11.04 -2.27
C ILE A 94 -8.50 11.57 -3.17
N ALA A 95 -7.52 12.26 -2.61
CA ALA A 95 -6.37 12.79 -3.36
C ALA A 95 -5.57 11.67 -4.04
N THR A 96 -5.26 10.60 -3.32
CA THR A 96 -4.52 9.46 -3.86
C THR A 96 -5.28 8.74 -4.98
N GLU A 97 -6.59 8.52 -4.79
CA GLU A 97 -7.46 7.90 -5.81
C GLU A 97 -7.59 8.79 -7.05
N SER A 98 -7.74 10.11 -6.88
CA SER A 98 -7.83 11.08 -7.96
C SER A 98 -6.54 11.13 -8.78
N LEU A 99 -5.37 11.18 -8.11
CA LEU A 99 -4.08 11.12 -8.78
C LEU A 99 -3.92 9.83 -9.59
N ARG A 100 -4.19 8.67 -8.97
CA ARG A 100 -4.12 7.37 -9.65
C ARG A 100 -5.04 7.31 -10.86
N SER A 101 -6.27 7.80 -10.73
CA SER A 101 -7.25 7.84 -11.82
C SER A 101 -6.77 8.71 -12.99
N GLY A 102 -6.25 9.89 -12.71
CA GLY A 102 -5.67 10.79 -13.71
C GLY A 102 -4.48 10.16 -14.45
N LEU A 103 -3.57 9.53 -13.71
CA LEU A 103 -2.40 8.83 -14.28
C LEU A 103 -2.82 7.65 -15.18
N ILE A 104 -3.81 6.86 -14.74
CA ILE A 104 -4.36 5.74 -15.52
C ILE A 104 -5.00 6.26 -16.80
N SER A 105 -5.85 7.30 -16.70
CA SER A 105 -6.55 7.88 -17.85
C SER A 105 -5.57 8.43 -18.88
N TYR A 106 -4.52 9.10 -18.43
CA TYR A 106 -3.46 9.56 -19.34
C TYR A 106 -2.72 8.39 -20.00
N ASP A 107 -2.35 7.39 -19.22
CA ASP A 107 -1.58 6.22 -19.68
C ASP A 107 -2.37 5.38 -20.68
N HIS A 108 -3.69 5.23 -20.47
CA HIS A 108 -4.58 4.55 -21.40
C HIS A 108 -4.61 5.20 -22.80
N ARG A 109 -4.50 6.54 -22.89
CA ARG A 109 -4.39 7.24 -24.18
C ARG A 109 -3.13 6.87 -24.98
N LYS A 110 -2.08 6.38 -24.30
CA LYS A 110 -0.84 5.89 -24.94
C LYS A 110 -0.95 4.44 -25.40
N GLY A 111 -2.04 3.76 -25.06
CA GLY A 111 -2.35 2.39 -25.46
C GLY A 111 -1.67 1.31 -24.64
N TRP A 112 -1.95 0.07 -25.00
CA TRP A 112 -1.42 -1.12 -24.33
C TRP A 112 0.05 -1.38 -24.66
N ARG A 113 0.86 -1.70 -23.65
CA ARG A 113 2.31 -1.93 -23.79
C ARG A 113 2.74 -3.38 -23.58
N GLY A 114 1.79 -4.27 -23.39
CA GLY A 114 2.08 -5.69 -23.18
C GLY A 114 1.89 -6.17 -21.73
N PRO A 115 1.94 -7.48 -21.53
CA PRO A 115 1.80 -8.10 -20.22
C PRO A 115 3.03 -7.83 -19.33
N ILE A 116 2.92 -8.17 -18.05
CA ILE A 116 4.03 -8.14 -17.08
C ILE A 116 5.15 -9.07 -17.54
N SER A 117 4.78 -10.28 -17.94
CA SER A 117 5.63 -11.33 -18.51
C SER A 117 4.75 -12.42 -19.08
N ASN A 118 5.32 -13.35 -19.84
CA ASN A 118 4.67 -14.59 -20.24
C ASN A 118 5.36 -15.76 -19.53
N ILE A 119 4.60 -16.70 -19.01
CA ILE A 119 5.10 -17.89 -18.33
C ILE A 119 4.29 -19.13 -18.74
N ASN A 120 4.94 -20.28 -18.76
CA ASN A 120 4.22 -21.55 -18.86
C ASN A 120 3.39 -21.77 -17.59
N TYR A 121 2.12 -22.09 -17.78
CA TYR A 121 1.23 -22.38 -16.66
C TYR A 121 1.72 -23.56 -15.82
N SER A 122 1.74 -23.38 -14.53
CA SER A 122 1.94 -24.46 -13.54
C SER A 122 1.05 -24.16 -12.34
N LYS A 123 0.69 -25.16 -11.53
CA LYS A 123 -0.12 -24.92 -10.31
C LYS A 123 0.57 -23.96 -9.33
N ASP A 124 1.88 -23.84 -9.42
CA ASP A 124 2.72 -22.99 -8.54
C ASP A 124 3.06 -21.62 -9.17
N TRP A 125 2.40 -21.22 -10.25
CA TRP A 125 2.69 -19.96 -10.94
C TRP A 125 2.68 -18.71 -10.04
N PRO A 126 1.83 -18.59 -8.96
CA PRO A 126 1.85 -17.38 -8.12
C PRO A 126 3.19 -17.18 -7.40
N ASN A 127 3.95 -18.24 -7.11
CA ASN A 127 5.27 -18.16 -6.49
C ASN A 127 6.37 -17.69 -7.46
N LYS A 128 6.12 -17.77 -8.77
CA LYS A 128 7.02 -17.28 -9.81
C LYS A 128 6.95 -15.77 -10.01
N ILE A 129 5.94 -15.09 -9.41
CA ILE A 129 5.77 -13.64 -9.52
C ILE A 129 6.85 -12.93 -8.71
N LYS A 130 7.64 -12.09 -9.36
CA LYS A 130 8.66 -11.26 -8.70
C LYS A 130 8.00 -10.25 -7.76
N LYS A 131 8.54 -10.09 -6.55
CA LYS A 131 8.03 -9.14 -5.52
C LYS A 131 7.79 -7.73 -6.06
N LYS A 132 8.62 -7.26 -7.01
CA LYS A 132 8.51 -5.93 -7.63
C LYS A 132 7.21 -5.70 -8.41
N HIS A 133 6.51 -6.74 -8.82
CA HIS A 133 5.24 -6.62 -9.55
C HIS A 133 4.02 -6.57 -8.63
N ARG A 134 4.18 -6.90 -7.34
CA ARG A 134 3.09 -6.84 -6.37
C ARG A 134 2.91 -5.41 -5.87
N LEU A 135 1.71 -4.89 -6.05
CA LEU A 135 1.33 -3.54 -5.62
C LEU A 135 0.93 -3.51 -4.14
N GLU A 136 0.74 -2.30 -3.60
CA GLU A 136 0.13 -2.07 -2.30
C GLU A 136 -1.33 -2.54 -2.30
N LYS A 137 -1.84 -2.93 -1.14
CA LYS A 137 -3.24 -3.35 -0.98
C LYS A 137 -4.24 -2.23 -1.28
N SER A 138 -3.84 -0.97 -1.09
CA SER A 138 -4.65 0.20 -1.45
C SER A 138 -4.91 0.30 -2.96
N ILE A 139 -4.09 -0.36 -3.79
CA ILE A 139 -4.35 -0.54 -5.21
C ILE A 139 -5.10 -1.85 -5.37
N SER A 140 -6.40 -1.78 -5.61
CA SER A 140 -7.30 -2.94 -5.71
C SER A 140 -7.09 -3.78 -6.97
N TRP A 141 -5.84 -3.89 -7.44
CA TRP A 141 -5.47 -4.71 -8.59
C TRP A 141 -4.82 -6.01 -8.14
N GLN A 142 -5.06 -7.05 -8.92
CA GLN A 142 -4.48 -8.38 -8.72
C GLN A 142 -3.67 -8.76 -9.95
N ILE A 143 -2.73 -9.68 -9.78
CA ILE A 143 -2.05 -10.31 -10.91
C ILE A 143 -2.84 -11.56 -11.28
N ALA A 144 -3.06 -11.75 -12.57
CA ALA A 144 -3.72 -12.93 -13.11
C ALA A 144 -2.93 -13.51 -14.29
N ILE A 145 -3.07 -14.81 -14.51
CA ILE A 145 -2.55 -15.50 -15.69
C ILE A 145 -3.67 -15.73 -16.69
N VAL A 146 -3.39 -15.49 -17.96
CA VAL A 146 -4.32 -15.79 -19.06
C VAL A 146 -4.30 -17.28 -19.34
N LYS A 147 -5.48 -17.93 -19.23
CA LYS A 147 -5.65 -19.37 -19.41
C LYS A 147 -6.15 -19.74 -20.80
N GLU A 148 -7.06 -18.95 -21.33
CA GLU A 148 -7.72 -19.20 -22.62
C GLU A 148 -8.14 -17.86 -23.22
N ILE A 149 -8.11 -17.76 -24.54
CA ILE A 149 -8.54 -16.58 -25.29
C ILE A 149 -9.61 -17.00 -26.29
N LYS A 150 -10.73 -16.30 -26.27
CA LYS A 150 -11.80 -16.39 -27.25
C LYS A 150 -11.95 -15.08 -28.00
N GLN A 151 -12.74 -15.06 -29.03
CA GLN A 151 -12.92 -13.87 -29.87
C GLN A 151 -13.33 -12.60 -29.06
N PHE A 152 -14.24 -12.74 -28.09
CA PHE A 152 -14.77 -11.60 -27.31
C PHE A 152 -14.47 -11.66 -25.80
N SER A 153 -13.64 -12.59 -25.37
CA SER A 153 -13.28 -12.75 -23.94
C SER A 153 -11.96 -13.45 -23.74
N ALA A 154 -11.34 -13.19 -22.60
CA ALA A 154 -10.19 -13.95 -22.10
C ALA A 154 -10.52 -14.53 -20.71
N PHE A 155 -10.21 -15.81 -20.51
CA PHE A 155 -10.33 -16.49 -19.23
C PHE A 155 -9.02 -16.39 -18.47
N ILE A 156 -9.11 -16.02 -17.21
CA ILE A 156 -7.96 -15.77 -16.34
C ILE A 156 -8.07 -16.55 -15.04
N GLU A 157 -6.95 -16.73 -14.38
CA GLU A 157 -6.85 -17.21 -13.00
C GLU A 157 -6.02 -16.22 -12.18
N THR A 158 -6.55 -15.73 -11.05
CA THR A 158 -5.83 -14.79 -10.16
C THR A 158 -4.81 -15.52 -9.28
N GLU A 159 -3.92 -14.78 -8.59
CA GLU A 159 -2.99 -15.34 -7.60
C GLU A 159 -3.70 -16.17 -6.51
N GLU A 160 -4.94 -15.83 -6.18
CA GLU A 160 -5.78 -16.54 -5.19
C GLU A 160 -6.49 -17.77 -5.79
N LYS A 161 -6.13 -18.17 -7.01
CA LYS A 161 -6.75 -19.29 -7.76
C LYS A 161 -8.22 -19.07 -8.10
N ILE A 162 -8.67 -17.82 -8.10
CA ILE A 162 -10.04 -17.48 -8.52
C ILE A 162 -10.06 -17.38 -10.04
N LYS A 163 -10.99 -18.12 -10.66
CA LYS A 163 -11.25 -18.04 -12.10
C LYS A 163 -12.08 -16.78 -12.41
N GLY A 164 -11.75 -16.11 -13.51
CA GLY A 164 -12.45 -14.92 -13.95
C GLY A 164 -12.43 -14.75 -15.45
N THR A 165 -13.17 -13.76 -15.92
CA THR A 165 -13.32 -13.44 -17.34
C THR A 165 -13.10 -11.96 -17.56
N ILE A 166 -12.34 -11.62 -18.59
CA ILE A 166 -12.20 -10.26 -19.13
C ILE A 166 -13.04 -10.23 -20.42
N ARG A 167 -14.01 -9.31 -20.48
CA ARG A 167 -14.88 -9.13 -21.65
C ARG A 167 -14.29 -8.09 -22.61
N TYR A 168 -14.73 -8.07 -23.85
CA TYR A 168 -14.27 -7.12 -24.86
C TYR A 168 -14.42 -5.66 -24.40
N GLN A 169 -15.54 -5.31 -23.77
CA GLN A 169 -15.75 -3.96 -23.23
C GLN A 169 -14.74 -3.55 -22.18
N ASP A 170 -14.18 -4.51 -21.44
CA ASP A 170 -13.25 -4.28 -20.32
C ASP A 170 -11.78 -4.08 -20.80
N ILE A 171 -11.56 -4.20 -22.13
CA ILE A 171 -10.29 -3.90 -22.82
C ILE A 171 -10.42 -2.78 -23.85
N SER A 172 -11.58 -2.16 -23.99
CA SER A 172 -11.90 -1.18 -25.04
C SER A 172 -10.88 -0.03 -25.17
N TRP A 173 -10.28 0.38 -24.04
CA TRP A 173 -9.24 1.41 -24.01
C TRP A 173 -7.96 1.02 -24.76
N THR A 174 -7.73 -0.26 -25.00
CA THR A 174 -6.55 -0.77 -25.73
C THR A 174 -6.68 -0.60 -27.24
N LYS A 175 -7.92 -0.46 -27.76
CA LYS A 175 -8.28 -0.42 -29.17
C LYS A 175 -7.79 -1.65 -29.96
N LYS A 176 -7.65 -2.81 -29.30
CA LYS A 176 -7.16 -4.05 -29.87
C LYS A 176 -8.14 -5.19 -29.63
N GLU A 177 -8.10 -6.21 -30.48
CA GLU A 177 -8.77 -7.48 -30.25
C GLU A 177 -7.94 -8.38 -29.33
N PHE A 178 -8.59 -9.34 -28.65
CA PHE A 178 -7.90 -10.23 -27.72
C PHE A 178 -6.75 -11.01 -28.35
N LYS A 179 -6.89 -11.46 -29.60
CA LYS A 179 -5.85 -12.22 -30.33
C LYS A 179 -4.55 -11.44 -30.51
N ASP A 180 -4.65 -10.10 -30.65
CA ASP A 180 -3.51 -9.20 -30.85
C ASP A 180 -3.04 -8.56 -29.54
N LEU A 181 -3.81 -8.73 -28.47
CA LEU A 181 -3.60 -8.07 -27.19
C LEU A 181 -2.89 -8.98 -26.18
N LEU A 182 -3.32 -10.24 -26.07
CA LEU A 182 -2.91 -11.18 -25.03
C LEU A 182 -2.56 -12.54 -25.65
N LYS A 183 -1.73 -13.29 -24.93
CA LYS A 183 -1.40 -14.70 -25.22
C LYS A 183 -1.67 -15.57 -24.00
N VAL A 184 -1.93 -16.84 -24.21
CA VAL A 184 -2.01 -17.80 -23.11
C VAL A 184 -0.68 -17.82 -22.36
N GLY A 185 -0.73 -17.81 -21.04
CA GLY A 185 0.44 -17.70 -20.16
C GLY A 185 0.85 -16.26 -19.82
N ASP A 186 0.21 -15.24 -20.39
CA ASP A 186 0.49 -13.86 -20.02
C ASP A 186 0.09 -13.57 -18.58
N LEU A 187 1.01 -12.95 -17.82
CA LEU A 187 0.75 -12.34 -16.53
C LEU A 187 0.34 -10.90 -16.74
N ILE A 188 -0.83 -10.54 -16.21
CA ILE A 188 -1.44 -9.22 -16.40
C ILE A 188 -1.96 -8.67 -15.08
N TYR A 189 -2.06 -7.34 -14.98
CA TYR A 189 -2.83 -6.71 -13.91
C TYR A 189 -4.31 -6.69 -14.27
N VAL A 190 -5.14 -7.03 -13.29
CA VAL A 190 -6.60 -6.98 -13.42
C VAL A 190 -7.23 -6.33 -12.21
N LYS A 191 -8.36 -5.66 -12.41
CA LYS A 191 -9.22 -5.15 -11.33
C LYS A 191 -10.55 -5.90 -11.37
N LYS A 192 -10.96 -6.45 -10.24
CA LYS A 192 -12.27 -7.09 -10.10
C LYS A 192 -13.38 -6.06 -10.27
N LEU A 193 -14.36 -6.36 -11.10
CA LEU A 193 -15.56 -5.54 -11.33
C LEU A 193 -16.75 -6.13 -10.60
N ASP A 194 -16.96 -7.44 -10.74
CA ASP A 194 -18.07 -8.19 -10.17
C ASP A 194 -17.62 -9.64 -9.90
N LYS A 195 -18.56 -10.53 -9.51
CA LYS A 195 -18.29 -11.91 -9.08
C LYS A 195 -17.26 -12.64 -9.94
N GLN A 196 -17.38 -12.56 -11.26
CA GLN A 196 -16.49 -13.26 -12.20
C GLN A 196 -15.83 -12.36 -13.24
N PHE A 197 -16.18 -11.07 -13.30
CA PHE A 197 -15.66 -10.17 -14.33
C PHE A 197 -14.54 -9.29 -13.81
N TYR A 198 -13.54 -9.11 -14.68
CA TYR A 198 -12.34 -8.33 -14.40
C TYR A 198 -12.06 -7.37 -15.56
N SER A 199 -11.52 -6.20 -15.26
CA SER A 199 -10.98 -5.29 -16.27
C SER A 199 -9.46 -5.40 -16.34
N LEU A 200 -8.93 -5.37 -17.57
CA LEU A 200 -7.50 -5.31 -17.81
C LEU A 200 -6.92 -3.99 -17.30
N LYS A 201 -5.80 -4.06 -16.61
CA LYS A 201 -5.06 -2.90 -16.10
C LYS A 201 -3.61 -2.93 -16.55
N GLN A 202 -3.02 -1.74 -16.55
CA GLN A 202 -1.63 -1.51 -16.89
C GLN A 202 -1.03 -0.52 -15.92
N LEU A 203 0.15 -0.85 -15.37
CA LEU A 203 0.86 0.08 -14.50
C LEU A 203 1.30 1.32 -15.30
N PRO A 204 0.89 2.55 -14.91
CA PRO A 204 1.29 3.74 -15.62
C PRO A 204 2.81 3.91 -15.67
N LYS A 205 3.36 4.26 -16.84
CA LYS A 205 4.77 4.65 -16.97
C LYS A 205 5.04 6.08 -16.51
N ILE A 206 3.99 6.90 -16.49
CA ILE A 206 4.05 8.26 -15.98
C ILE A 206 3.77 8.29 -14.50
N ASN A 207 4.21 9.35 -13.86
CA ASN A 207 3.91 9.65 -12.48
C ASN A 207 3.59 11.14 -12.30
N GLY A 208 3.07 11.50 -11.14
CA GLY A 208 2.72 12.87 -10.79
C GLY A 208 2.65 13.04 -9.28
N GLY A 209 2.30 14.23 -8.85
CA GLY A 209 2.05 14.54 -7.44
C GLY A 209 0.76 15.32 -7.29
N ILE A 210 0.15 15.24 -6.11
CA ILE A 210 -1.00 16.02 -5.69
C ILE A 210 -0.79 16.48 -4.26
N VAL A 211 -1.17 17.72 -3.96
CA VAL A 211 -1.17 18.31 -2.61
C VAL A 211 -2.51 18.97 -2.38
N VAL A 212 -3.08 18.76 -1.21
CA VAL A 212 -4.30 19.44 -0.75
C VAL A 212 -3.92 20.31 0.43
N ILE A 213 -4.13 21.61 0.29
CA ILE A 213 -3.76 22.63 1.27
C ILE A 213 -5.01 23.36 1.73
N ASP A 214 -5.14 23.57 3.03
CA ASP A 214 -6.12 24.49 3.59
C ASP A 214 -5.72 25.93 3.24
N PRO A 215 -6.54 26.68 2.50
CA PRO A 215 -6.17 28.01 2.02
C PRO A 215 -6.06 29.05 3.14
N TYR A 216 -6.71 28.85 4.27
CA TYR A 216 -6.70 29.79 5.39
C TYR A 216 -5.52 29.60 6.33
N THR A 217 -5.06 28.36 6.49
CA THR A 217 -4.00 28.04 7.47
C THR A 217 -2.69 27.62 6.81
N GLY A 218 -2.67 27.34 5.50
CA GLY A 218 -1.53 26.78 4.77
C GLY A 218 -1.19 25.34 5.15
N ARG A 219 -2.01 24.66 5.96
CA ARG A 219 -1.75 23.29 6.39
C ARG A 219 -1.96 22.30 5.27
N VAL A 220 -1.02 21.37 5.10
CA VAL A 220 -1.12 20.29 4.14
C VAL A 220 -2.01 19.19 4.70
N LEU A 221 -3.22 19.05 4.14
CA LEU A 221 -4.24 18.09 4.58
C LEU A 221 -4.09 16.72 3.90
N ALA A 222 -3.54 16.68 2.69
CA ALA A 222 -3.23 15.45 1.97
C ALA A 222 -2.07 15.66 0.99
N LEU A 223 -1.30 14.60 0.76
CA LEU A 223 -0.18 14.63 -0.17
C LEU A 223 0.09 13.23 -0.73
N SER A 224 0.23 13.12 -2.05
CA SER A 224 0.70 11.91 -2.72
C SER A 224 1.69 12.27 -3.82
N GLY A 225 2.85 11.64 -3.83
CA GLY A 225 3.96 11.91 -4.75
C GLY A 225 4.10 10.92 -5.91
N GLY A 226 3.14 10.00 -6.09
CA GLY A 226 3.21 9.01 -7.15
C GLY A 226 2.05 8.02 -7.16
N PHE A 227 2.06 7.16 -8.18
CA PHE A 227 1.06 6.09 -8.33
C PHE A 227 1.15 5.04 -7.23
N SER A 228 2.36 4.62 -6.89
CA SER A 228 2.68 3.56 -5.93
C SER A 228 3.96 3.91 -5.19
N PHE A 229 3.88 4.04 -3.87
CA PHE A 229 5.04 4.30 -3.02
C PHE A 229 6.04 3.12 -3.07
N LYS A 230 5.53 1.90 -3.07
CA LYS A 230 6.35 0.68 -3.17
C LYS A 230 7.17 0.61 -4.45
N ASN A 231 6.66 1.15 -5.56
CA ASN A 231 7.36 1.15 -6.83
C ASN A 231 8.29 2.35 -6.99
N SER A 232 8.00 3.46 -6.33
CA SER A 232 8.82 4.67 -6.34
C SER A 232 8.56 5.50 -5.09
N GLU A 233 9.53 5.53 -4.19
CA GLU A 233 9.50 6.34 -2.97
C GLU A 233 9.76 7.82 -3.23
N PHE A 234 10.18 8.17 -4.46
CA PHE A 234 10.44 9.55 -4.86
C PHE A 234 9.14 10.37 -4.82
N ASN A 235 9.08 11.33 -3.90
CA ASN A 235 7.92 12.19 -3.71
C ASN A 235 7.94 13.36 -4.72
N ARG A 236 7.13 13.27 -5.78
CA ARG A 236 7.10 14.28 -6.84
C ARG A 236 6.43 15.58 -6.41
N ALA A 237 5.71 15.57 -5.30
CA ALA A 237 5.12 16.78 -4.75
C ALA A 237 6.14 17.67 -4.02
N THR A 238 7.17 17.06 -3.38
CA THR A 238 8.15 17.80 -2.54
C THR A 238 9.59 17.70 -3.03
N GLN A 239 9.94 16.65 -3.80
CA GLN A 239 11.33 16.42 -4.22
C GLN A 239 11.60 16.73 -5.69
N ALA A 240 10.55 16.81 -6.54
CA ALA A 240 10.74 17.06 -7.96
C ALA A 240 10.99 18.54 -8.22
N LEU A 241 12.18 18.87 -8.62
CA LEU A 241 12.53 20.22 -9.09
C LEU A 241 11.93 20.43 -10.48
N ARG A 242 10.93 21.29 -10.57
CA ARG A 242 10.21 21.62 -11.80
C ARG A 242 10.12 23.12 -11.99
N GLN A 243 10.16 23.54 -13.25
CA GLN A 243 9.91 24.93 -13.61
C GLN A 243 8.45 25.27 -13.27
N PRO A 244 8.20 26.32 -12.46
CA PRO A 244 6.86 26.65 -12.00
C PRO A 244 5.95 27.17 -13.10
N GLY A 245 6.51 27.77 -14.17
CA GLY A 245 5.77 28.34 -15.27
C GLY A 245 4.71 29.34 -14.78
N SER A 246 3.49 29.25 -15.31
CA SER A 246 2.38 30.14 -14.95
C SER A 246 1.92 30.06 -13.50
N ALA A 247 2.29 29.00 -12.75
CA ALA A 247 1.99 28.90 -11.32
C ALA A 247 2.71 29.97 -10.49
N PHE A 248 3.73 30.64 -11.05
CA PHE A 248 4.43 31.75 -10.38
C PHE A 248 3.71 33.10 -10.53
N LYS A 249 2.77 33.25 -11.47
CA LYS A 249 2.07 34.50 -11.73
C LYS A 249 1.34 35.12 -10.52
N PRO A 250 0.65 34.33 -9.64
CA PRO A 250 -0.02 34.89 -8.48
C PRO A 250 0.91 35.70 -7.58
N PHE A 251 2.19 35.27 -7.42
CA PHE A 251 3.17 36.00 -6.63
C PHE A 251 3.53 37.34 -7.25
N ILE A 252 3.65 37.39 -8.59
CA ILE A 252 3.93 38.66 -9.32
C ILE A 252 2.74 39.59 -9.19
N TYR A 253 1.50 39.07 -9.33
CA TYR A 253 0.29 39.88 -9.21
C TYR A 253 0.08 40.41 -7.78
N ALA A 254 0.33 39.58 -6.77
CA ALA A 254 0.26 40.01 -5.38
C ALA A 254 1.21 41.16 -5.11
N LEU A 255 2.48 41.04 -5.55
CA LEU A 255 3.46 42.12 -5.40
C LEU A 255 3.03 43.40 -6.15
N ALA A 256 2.44 43.28 -7.34
CA ALA A 256 1.97 44.43 -8.11
C ALA A 256 0.75 45.13 -7.48
N LEU A 257 -0.06 44.40 -6.67
CA LEU A 257 -1.21 44.96 -5.97
C LEU A 257 -0.84 45.59 -4.61
N GLU A 258 0.30 45.21 -4.05
CA GLU A 258 0.83 45.78 -2.79
C GLU A 258 1.55 47.11 -3.01
N ASN A 259 1.98 47.43 -4.22
CA ASN A 259 2.67 48.66 -4.62
C ASN A 259 1.79 49.51 -5.54
#